data_5a66192c642839268967f8241993a2be
#
_entry.id   5a66192c642839268967f8241993a2be
#
_cell.length_a   1.000
_cell.length_b   1.000
_cell.length_c   1.000
_cell.angle_alpha   90.00
_cell.angle_beta   90.00
_cell.angle_gamma   90.00
#
_symmetry.space_group_name_H-M   'P 1'
#
loop_
_entity.id
_entity.type
_entity.pdbx_description
1 polymer ?
#
loop_
_entity_poly.entity_id
_entity_poly.type
_entity_poly.pdbx_seq_one_letter_code
_entity_poly.pdbx_strand_id
1 'polypeptide(L)'
;MAGIKVVGLGPGRAGLITRETWDLMESGGHLLLRTEVHPTVEEIRARGIRGESYDGFYEDAEDFASLYRRIAEDLIQRAGAGEEIVYAVPGSPLVAERTVVLLREMAASFGVLLEIFPAMSFLDVLYARLGIDPVDGLAVVDAEEPERLLHCRDFSLIVTQVYHQHVASEAKIILLEALPDEYEIYYVHHLALPDESIRRIPLFELDRQRDLDHLTSLFIPRFV
;
A
#
# COMPACT_ATOMS: atom_id res chain seq x y z
N MET A 1 -17.17 20.88 -9.13
CA MET A 1 -16.63 20.44 -10.44
C MET A 1 -16.46 18.95 -10.36
N ALA A 2 -17.00 18.24 -11.35
CA ALA A 2 -16.84 16.78 -11.42
C ALA A 2 -15.35 16.42 -11.46
N GLY A 3 -14.99 15.40 -10.73
CA GLY A 3 -13.59 14.97 -10.59
C GLY A 3 -13.43 13.84 -9.60
N ILE A 4 -12.20 13.41 -9.44
CA ILE A 4 -11.83 12.31 -8.56
C ILE A 4 -10.97 12.83 -7.42
N LYS A 5 -11.45 12.68 -6.20
CA LYS A 5 -10.70 12.90 -4.96
C LYS A 5 -10.24 11.56 -4.42
N VAL A 6 -8.93 11.34 -4.43
CA VAL A 6 -8.35 10.09 -3.92
C VAL A 6 -7.95 10.27 -2.47
N VAL A 7 -8.47 9.41 -1.59
CA VAL A 7 -8.22 9.44 -0.15
C VAL A 7 -7.68 8.08 0.33
N GLY A 8 -6.91 8.09 1.41
CA GLY A 8 -6.39 6.87 2.01
C GLY A 8 -7.11 6.50 3.29
N LEU A 9 -7.41 5.22 3.44
CA LEU A 9 -8.06 4.65 4.64
C LEU A 9 -7.07 4.37 5.78
N GLY A 10 -5.80 4.74 5.59
CA GLY A 10 -4.76 4.38 6.55
C GLY A 10 -4.41 2.89 6.54
N PRO A 11 -3.38 2.48 7.29
CA PRO A 11 -2.84 1.12 7.20
C PRO A 11 -3.57 0.07 8.06
N GLY A 12 -4.66 0.45 8.76
CA GLY A 12 -5.35 -0.49 9.64
C GLY A 12 -6.56 0.13 10.35
N ARG A 13 -6.44 0.43 11.64
CA ARG A 13 -7.56 0.94 12.44
C ARG A 13 -8.04 2.33 11.99
N ALA A 14 -9.32 2.61 12.16
CA ALA A 14 -9.98 3.88 11.80
C ALA A 14 -9.37 5.15 12.44
N GLY A 15 -8.70 5.02 13.58
CA GLY A 15 -7.96 6.13 14.21
C GLY A 15 -6.72 6.60 13.43
N LEU A 16 -6.33 5.90 12.37
CA LEU A 16 -5.25 6.29 11.46
C LEU A 16 -5.76 6.95 10.16
N ILE A 17 -7.07 7.09 10.00
CA ILE A 17 -7.66 7.89 8.93
C ILE A 17 -7.51 9.36 9.31
N THR A 18 -7.08 10.20 8.38
CA THR A 18 -6.97 11.63 8.61
C THR A 18 -8.35 12.28 8.78
N ARG A 19 -8.42 13.38 9.52
CA ARG A 19 -9.67 14.14 9.65
C ARG A 19 -10.21 14.60 8.30
N GLU A 20 -9.33 15.04 7.42
CA GLU A 20 -9.68 15.48 6.08
C GLU A 20 -10.31 14.36 5.24
N THR A 21 -9.77 13.15 5.33
CA THR A 21 -10.36 11.97 4.68
C THR A 21 -11.78 11.69 5.18
N TRP A 22 -12.01 11.78 6.50
CA TRP A 22 -13.35 11.63 7.07
C TRP A 22 -14.31 12.69 6.54
N ASP A 23 -13.92 13.96 6.58
CA ASP A 23 -14.73 15.08 6.12
C ASP A 23 -15.10 14.94 4.63
N LEU A 24 -14.18 14.42 3.80
CA LEU A 24 -14.43 14.15 2.38
C LEU A 24 -15.42 13.00 2.16
N MET A 25 -15.27 11.89 2.88
CA MET A 25 -16.20 10.76 2.78
C MET A 25 -17.61 11.13 3.28
N GLU A 26 -17.72 12.04 4.26
CA GLU A 26 -18.97 12.55 4.79
C GLU A 26 -19.61 13.65 3.91
N SER A 27 -18.87 14.24 2.97
CA SER A 27 -19.33 15.39 2.16
C SER A 27 -20.39 15.08 1.10
N GLY A 28 -20.73 13.80 0.89
CA GLY A 28 -21.85 13.37 0.04
C GLY A 28 -21.51 13.14 -1.44
N GLY A 29 -20.21 13.06 -1.80
CA GLY A 29 -19.78 12.55 -3.10
C GLY A 29 -20.01 11.03 -3.23
N HIS A 30 -19.91 10.50 -4.45
CA HIS A 30 -19.93 9.04 -4.67
C HIS A 30 -18.68 8.40 -4.07
N LEU A 31 -18.83 7.71 -2.92
CA LEU A 31 -17.73 6.96 -2.32
C LEU A 31 -17.55 5.64 -3.07
N LEU A 32 -16.36 5.44 -3.61
CA LEU A 32 -15.92 4.22 -4.26
C LEU A 32 -14.71 3.66 -3.51
N LEU A 33 -14.88 2.47 -2.93
CA LEU A 33 -13.81 1.77 -2.23
C LEU A 33 -13.04 0.90 -3.21
N ARG A 34 -11.70 0.93 -3.18
CA ARG A 34 -10.91 -0.04 -3.93
C ARG A 34 -11.27 -1.47 -3.54
N THR A 35 -11.48 -1.68 -2.24
CA THR A 35 -11.95 -2.93 -1.66
C THR A 35 -12.68 -2.68 -0.34
N GLU A 36 -13.65 -3.52 -0.03
CA GLU A 36 -14.29 -3.56 1.29
C GLU A 36 -13.51 -4.41 2.30
N VAL A 37 -12.52 -5.15 1.85
CA VAL A 37 -11.65 -5.97 2.72
C VAL A 37 -10.62 -5.05 3.38
N HIS A 38 -11.10 -4.20 4.30
CA HIS A 38 -10.27 -3.29 5.09
C HIS A 38 -10.91 -3.05 6.47
N PRO A 39 -10.13 -3.05 7.58
CA PRO A 39 -10.68 -2.94 8.95
C PRO A 39 -11.54 -1.69 9.19
N THR A 40 -11.26 -0.59 8.46
CA THR A 40 -11.98 0.67 8.65
C THR A 40 -13.36 0.71 8.01
N VAL A 41 -13.69 -0.24 7.13
CA VAL A 41 -14.98 -0.25 6.40
C VAL A 41 -16.16 -0.42 7.35
N GLU A 42 -16.01 -1.19 8.43
CA GLU A 42 -17.04 -1.32 9.45
C GLU A 42 -17.34 0.02 10.14
N GLU A 43 -16.30 0.80 10.46
CA GLU A 43 -16.46 2.13 11.07
C GLU A 43 -17.08 3.13 10.08
N ILE A 44 -16.70 3.08 8.80
CA ILE A 44 -17.31 3.91 7.73
C ILE A 44 -18.80 3.64 7.66
N ARG A 45 -19.20 2.37 7.64
CA ARG A 45 -20.63 1.95 7.64
C ARG A 45 -21.36 2.35 8.92
N ALA A 46 -20.71 2.22 10.08
CA ALA A 46 -21.29 2.61 11.38
C ALA A 46 -21.58 4.11 11.46
N ARG A 47 -20.84 4.95 10.76
CA ARG A 47 -21.10 6.40 10.61
C ARG A 47 -22.19 6.72 9.59
N GLY A 48 -22.80 5.71 8.98
CA GLY A 48 -23.84 5.89 7.98
C GLY A 48 -23.35 6.28 6.60
N ILE A 49 -22.03 6.27 6.37
CA ILE A 49 -21.43 6.53 5.07
C ILE A 49 -21.62 5.28 4.20
N ARG A 50 -22.18 5.46 3.01
CA ARG A 50 -22.40 4.39 2.03
C ARG A 50 -21.52 4.58 0.84
N GLY A 51 -20.98 3.48 0.32
CA GLY A 51 -20.14 3.45 -0.87
C GLY A 51 -20.31 2.15 -1.64
N GLU A 52 -19.84 2.15 -2.87
CA GLU A 52 -19.68 0.97 -3.72
C GLU A 52 -18.23 0.50 -3.63
N SER A 53 -17.96 -0.77 -3.99
CA SER A 53 -16.60 -1.28 -4.05
C SER A 53 -16.29 -1.87 -5.41
N TYR A 54 -14.98 -1.94 -5.71
CA TYR A 54 -14.46 -2.62 -6.90
C TYR A 54 -14.15 -4.10 -6.66
N ASP A 55 -14.59 -4.68 -5.53
CA ASP A 55 -14.32 -6.10 -5.25
C ASP A 55 -14.86 -7.04 -6.33
N GLY A 56 -16.01 -6.72 -6.95
CA GLY A 56 -16.54 -7.49 -8.08
C GLY A 56 -15.61 -7.53 -9.32
N PHE A 57 -14.73 -6.54 -9.51
CA PHE A 57 -13.79 -6.54 -10.63
C PHE A 57 -12.66 -7.56 -10.44
N TYR A 58 -12.39 -7.97 -9.20
CA TYR A 58 -11.37 -8.98 -8.90
C TYR A 58 -11.77 -10.38 -9.33
N GLU A 59 -13.10 -10.68 -9.34
CA GLU A 59 -13.62 -12.00 -9.73
C GLU A 59 -13.41 -12.29 -11.22
N ASP A 60 -13.43 -11.25 -12.06
CA ASP A 60 -13.36 -11.35 -13.52
C ASP A 60 -11.97 -10.99 -14.09
N ALA A 61 -10.99 -10.69 -13.25
CA ALA A 61 -9.69 -10.22 -13.72
C ALA A 61 -8.75 -11.37 -14.07
N GLU A 62 -8.12 -11.29 -15.23
CA GLU A 62 -7.11 -12.25 -15.68
C GLU A 62 -5.77 -12.05 -14.92
N ASP A 63 -5.45 -10.79 -14.61
CA ASP A 63 -4.26 -10.40 -13.86
C ASP A 63 -4.48 -9.05 -13.14
N PHE A 64 -3.59 -8.71 -12.20
CA PHE A 64 -3.68 -7.47 -11.44
C PHE A 64 -3.47 -6.21 -12.29
N ALA A 65 -2.68 -6.28 -13.34
CA ALA A 65 -2.40 -5.09 -14.17
C ALA A 65 -3.67 -4.70 -14.97
N SER A 66 -4.36 -5.68 -15.55
CA SER A 66 -5.64 -5.46 -16.24
C SER A 66 -6.73 -4.99 -15.28
N LEU A 67 -6.80 -5.56 -14.07
CA LEU A 67 -7.71 -5.15 -13.02
C LEU A 67 -7.56 -3.67 -12.67
N TYR A 68 -6.36 -3.26 -12.31
CA TYR A 68 -6.11 -1.87 -11.90
C TYR A 68 -6.37 -0.88 -13.04
N ARG A 69 -6.10 -1.28 -14.26
CA ARG A 69 -6.44 -0.49 -15.46
C ARG A 69 -7.96 -0.32 -15.61
N ARG A 70 -8.73 -1.41 -15.51
CA ARG A 70 -10.21 -1.36 -15.58
C ARG A 70 -10.79 -0.45 -14.50
N ILE A 71 -10.28 -0.51 -13.26
CA ILE A 71 -10.73 0.38 -12.18
C ILE A 71 -10.42 1.84 -12.53
N ALA A 72 -9.22 2.13 -13.03
CA ALA A 72 -8.84 3.50 -13.39
C ALA A 72 -9.70 4.03 -14.55
N GLU A 73 -9.99 3.20 -15.56
CA GLU A 73 -10.84 3.53 -16.70
C GLU A 73 -12.28 3.81 -16.26
N ASP A 74 -12.87 2.99 -15.38
CA ASP A 74 -14.20 3.21 -14.82
C ASP A 74 -14.29 4.53 -14.06
N LEU A 75 -13.32 4.81 -13.18
CA LEU A 75 -13.24 6.06 -12.43
C LEU A 75 -13.17 7.28 -13.36
N ILE A 76 -12.36 7.22 -14.41
CA ILE A 76 -12.24 8.28 -15.41
C ILE A 76 -13.55 8.46 -16.18
N GLN A 77 -14.20 7.37 -16.58
CA GLN A 77 -15.47 7.40 -17.30
C GLN A 77 -16.57 8.02 -16.46
N ARG A 78 -16.73 7.60 -15.20
CA ARG A 78 -17.74 8.14 -14.27
C ARG A 78 -17.51 9.62 -13.99
N ALA A 79 -16.26 10.03 -13.72
CA ALA A 79 -15.95 11.45 -13.52
C ALA A 79 -16.18 12.27 -14.80
N GLY A 80 -15.86 11.72 -15.98
CA GLY A 80 -16.16 12.34 -17.28
C GLY A 80 -17.65 12.49 -17.56
N ALA A 81 -18.49 11.63 -16.99
CA ALA A 81 -19.95 11.71 -17.04
C ALA A 81 -20.54 12.74 -16.05
N GLY A 82 -19.71 13.35 -15.23
CA GLY A 82 -20.11 14.44 -14.31
C GLY A 82 -20.24 14.03 -12.84
N GLU A 83 -19.83 12.82 -12.46
CA GLU A 83 -19.86 12.39 -11.06
C GLU A 83 -18.74 13.06 -10.25
N GLU A 84 -19.06 13.43 -9.00
CA GLU A 84 -18.07 13.79 -7.99
C GLU A 84 -17.70 12.53 -7.21
N ILE A 85 -16.48 12.03 -7.41
CA ILE A 85 -16.02 10.75 -6.85
C ILE A 85 -15.07 11.00 -5.69
N VAL A 86 -15.30 10.28 -4.57
CA VAL A 86 -14.32 10.07 -3.51
C VAL A 86 -13.84 8.62 -3.64
N TYR A 87 -12.63 8.43 -4.18
CA TYR A 87 -12.03 7.11 -4.32
C TYR A 87 -11.13 6.80 -3.14
N ALA A 88 -11.53 5.81 -2.34
CA ALA A 88 -10.84 5.45 -1.11
C ALA A 88 -10.03 4.15 -1.27
N VAL A 89 -8.74 4.25 -0.96
CA VAL A 89 -7.78 3.14 -1.08
C VAL A 89 -7.23 2.73 0.29
N PRO A 90 -6.86 1.46 0.51
CA PRO A 90 -6.11 1.03 1.69
C PRO A 90 -4.79 1.81 1.83
N GLY A 91 -4.37 2.08 3.06
CA GLY A 91 -3.13 2.79 3.32
C GLY A 91 -3.11 4.23 2.82
N SER A 92 -2.02 4.61 2.17
CA SER A 92 -1.81 5.92 1.54
C SER A 92 -1.90 5.80 0.02
N PRO A 93 -2.57 6.75 -0.66
CA PRO A 93 -2.70 6.76 -2.12
C PRO A 93 -1.38 6.76 -2.89
N LEU A 94 -0.29 7.16 -2.26
CA LEU A 94 1.02 7.31 -2.91
C LEU A 94 2.03 6.22 -2.52
N VAL A 95 1.58 5.20 -1.78
CA VAL A 95 2.45 4.09 -1.36
C VAL A 95 1.89 2.76 -1.88
N ALA A 96 2.58 2.18 -2.86
CA ALA A 96 2.25 0.89 -3.49
C ALA A 96 0.79 0.80 -4.03
N GLU A 97 0.22 1.91 -4.54
CA GLU A 97 -1.16 1.95 -5.05
C GLU A 97 -1.17 2.15 -6.57
N ARG A 98 -1.20 1.04 -7.29
CA ARG A 98 -1.08 1.01 -8.77
C ARG A 98 -2.21 1.75 -9.48
N THR A 99 -3.44 1.67 -8.97
CA THR A 99 -4.59 2.37 -9.57
C THR A 99 -4.39 3.89 -9.56
N VAL A 100 -3.80 4.42 -8.49
CA VAL A 100 -3.52 5.86 -8.38
C VAL A 100 -2.43 6.31 -9.35
N VAL A 101 -1.42 5.46 -9.58
CA VAL A 101 -0.40 5.71 -10.63
C VAL A 101 -1.08 5.87 -11.99
N LEU A 102 -1.96 4.93 -12.36
CA LEU A 102 -2.70 4.96 -13.62
C LEU A 102 -3.62 6.19 -13.73
N LEU A 103 -4.33 6.55 -12.66
CA LEU A 103 -5.17 7.76 -12.65
C LEU A 103 -4.35 9.03 -12.91
N ARG A 104 -3.15 9.15 -12.33
CA ARG A 104 -2.24 10.28 -12.58
C ARG A 104 -1.78 10.37 -14.03
N GLU A 105 -1.57 9.22 -14.67
CA GLU A 105 -1.18 9.16 -16.08
C GLU A 105 -2.34 9.53 -17.01
N MET A 106 -3.57 9.15 -16.66
CA MET A 106 -4.73 9.21 -17.55
C MET A 106 -5.56 10.49 -17.38
N ALA A 107 -5.78 10.96 -16.15
CA ALA A 107 -6.79 11.99 -15.84
C ALA A 107 -6.69 13.25 -16.71
N ALA A 108 -5.48 13.79 -16.90
CA ALA A 108 -5.26 14.98 -17.70
C ALA A 108 -5.67 14.80 -19.17
N SER A 109 -5.42 13.63 -19.76
CA SER A 109 -5.75 13.32 -21.16
C SER A 109 -7.27 13.24 -21.39
N PHE A 110 -8.04 12.93 -20.35
CA PHE A 110 -9.49 12.86 -20.39
C PHE A 110 -10.19 14.10 -19.80
N GLY A 111 -9.42 15.14 -19.44
CA GLY A 111 -9.98 16.39 -18.87
C GLY A 111 -10.63 16.20 -17.50
N VAL A 112 -10.26 15.14 -16.77
CA VAL A 112 -10.77 14.85 -15.44
C VAL A 112 -9.88 15.51 -14.39
N LEU A 113 -10.49 16.25 -13.46
CA LEU A 113 -9.78 16.79 -12.31
C LEU A 113 -9.45 15.65 -11.34
N LEU A 114 -8.17 15.52 -11.03
CA LEU A 114 -7.67 14.54 -10.05
C LEU A 114 -7.00 15.27 -8.89
N GLU A 115 -7.48 15.00 -7.68
CA GLU A 115 -6.90 15.52 -6.44
C GLU A 115 -6.56 14.37 -5.51
N ILE A 116 -5.33 14.32 -5.00
CA ILE A 116 -4.84 13.26 -4.13
C ILE A 116 -4.57 13.84 -2.74
N PHE A 117 -5.23 13.28 -1.74
CA PHE A 117 -5.13 13.75 -0.36
C PHE A 117 -4.09 12.95 0.43
N PRO A 118 -3.29 13.62 1.28
CA PRO A 118 -2.33 12.94 2.15
C PRO A 118 -3.02 11.98 3.11
N ALA A 119 -2.43 10.82 3.31
CA ALA A 119 -2.93 9.83 4.26
C ALA A 119 -1.78 9.06 4.90
N MET A 120 -2.02 8.51 6.10
CA MET A 120 -1.05 7.65 6.76
C MET A 120 -0.87 6.36 5.98
N SER A 121 0.39 5.95 5.84
CA SER A 121 0.78 4.66 5.28
C SER A 121 1.25 3.70 6.37
N PHE A 122 1.45 2.44 6.01
CA PHE A 122 2.14 1.50 6.89
C PHE A 122 3.58 1.94 7.22
N LEU A 123 4.21 2.75 6.35
CA LEU A 123 5.54 3.30 6.57
C LEU A 123 5.61 4.16 7.85
N ASP A 124 4.61 5.04 8.04
CA ASP A 124 4.54 5.92 9.22
C ASP A 124 4.43 5.09 10.51
N VAL A 125 3.67 3.98 10.46
CA VAL A 125 3.55 3.06 11.59
C VAL A 125 4.86 2.32 11.82
N LEU A 126 5.52 1.86 10.75
CA LEU A 126 6.79 1.14 10.85
C LEU A 126 7.89 2.02 11.43
N TYR A 127 7.97 3.29 11.00
CA TYR A 127 8.91 4.26 11.59
C TYR A 127 8.72 4.39 13.10
N ALA A 128 7.46 4.52 13.53
CA ALA A 128 7.15 4.62 14.95
C ALA A 128 7.44 3.34 15.74
N ARG A 129 7.25 2.15 15.14
CA ARG A 129 7.51 0.86 15.80
C ARG A 129 8.99 0.55 15.97
N LEU A 130 9.80 0.89 14.97
CA LEU A 130 11.22 0.55 14.94
C LEU A 130 12.14 1.72 15.31
N GLY A 131 11.57 2.93 15.51
CA GLY A 131 12.36 4.14 15.78
C GLY A 131 13.19 4.57 14.56
N ILE A 132 12.65 4.41 13.36
CA ILE A 132 13.34 4.77 12.12
C ILE A 132 13.14 6.26 11.86
N ASP A 133 14.25 7.00 11.69
CA ASP A 133 14.23 8.31 11.05
C ASP A 133 14.67 8.16 9.58
N PRO A 134 13.76 8.38 8.61
CA PRO A 134 14.12 8.22 7.19
C PRO A 134 15.21 9.20 6.71
N VAL A 135 15.50 10.26 7.46
CA VAL A 135 16.59 11.22 7.16
C VAL A 135 17.97 10.54 7.31
N ASP A 136 18.10 9.49 8.12
CA ASP A 136 19.34 8.72 8.27
C ASP A 136 19.68 7.87 7.04
N GLY A 137 18.87 7.93 6.00
CA GLY A 137 19.05 7.20 4.75
C GLY A 137 18.18 5.93 4.70
N LEU A 138 17.04 6.05 4.02
CA LEU A 138 16.08 4.99 3.85
C LEU A 138 15.63 4.91 2.39
N ALA A 139 15.55 3.69 1.85
CA ALA A 139 14.89 3.43 0.58
C ALA A 139 13.69 2.51 0.80
N VAL A 140 12.62 2.75 0.05
CA VAL A 140 11.46 1.85 -0.03
C VAL A 140 11.50 1.20 -1.40
N VAL A 141 11.58 -0.11 -1.44
CA VAL A 141 11.77 -0.89 -2.67
C VAL A 141 10.71 -1.98 -2.77
N ASP A 142 10.35 -2.32 -4.00
CA ASP A 142 9.46 -3.43 -4.29
C ASP A 142 10.29 -4.71 -4.41
N ALA A 143 9.83 -5.80 -3.80
CA ALA A 143 10.50 -7.10 -3.93
C ALA A 143 10.48 -7.65 -5.37
N GLU A 144 9.57 -7.17 -6.21
CA GLU A 144 9.51 -7.49 -7.64
C GLU A 144 10.57 -6.72 -8.47
N GLU A 145 11.32 -5.78 -7.86
CA GLU A 145 12.47 -5.09 -8.47
C GLU A 145 13.77 -5.49 -7.73
N PRO A 146 14.18 -6.75 -7.84
CA PRO A 146 15.18 -7.35 -6.96
C PRO A 146 16.57 -6.69 -7.05
N GLU A 147 16.95 -6.12 -8.20
CA GLU A 147 18.22 -5.42 -8.36
C GLU A 147 18.37 -4.20 -7.43
N ARG A 148 17.26 -3.61 -6.98
CA ARG A 148 17.27 -2.49 -6.04
C ARG A 148 17.60 -2.92 -4.61
N LEU A 149 17.46 -4.20 -4.28
CA LEU A 149 17.80 -4.72 -2.96
C LEU A 149 19.30 -4.63 -2.64
N LEU A 150 20.14 -4.57 -3.66
CA LEU A 150 21.60 -4.40 -3.49
C LEU A 150 22.00 -3.05 -2.90
N HIS A 151 21.08 -2.07 -2.87
CA HIS A 151 21.31 -0.77 -2.22
C HIS A 151 21.30 -0.84 -0.68
N CYS A 152 21.08 -2.01 -0.08
CA CYS A 152 21.09 -2.21 1.39
C CYS A 152 22.42 -1.84 2.06
N ARG A 153 23.52 -1.70 1.31
CA ARG A 153 24.79 -1.21 1.82
C ARG A 153 24.84 0.29 2.00
N ASP A 154 24.11 1.02 1.16
CA ASP A 154 24.10 2.48 1.17
C ASP A 154 22.99 3.04 2.08
N PHE A 155 21.85 2.34 2.14
CA PHE A 155 20.65 2.75 2.86
C PHE A 155 20.06 1.60 3.65
N SER A 156 19.29 1.94 4.70
CA SER A 156 18.31 0.98 5.23
C SER A 156 17.20 0.79 4.21
N LEU A 157 16.67 -0.42 4.07
CA LEU A 157 15.60 -0.71 3.12
C LEU A 157 14.31 -1.10 3.85
N ILE A 158 13.17 -0.61 3.34
CA ILE A 158 11.88 -1.24 3.54
C ILE A 158 11.52 -1.94 2.23
N VAL A 159 11.36 -3.26 2.29
CA VAL A 159 11.00 -4.08 1.14
C VAL A 159 9.51 -4.42 1.24
N THR A 160 8.76 -4.01 0.24
CA THR A 160 7.31 -4.26 0.12
C THR A 160 7.03 -5.45 -0.80
N GLN A 161 5.79 -5.93 -0.84
CA GLN A 161 5.32 -6.97 -1.75
C GLN A 161 5.99 -8.35 -1.55
N VAL A 162 6.39 -8.67 -0.31
CA VAL A 162 6.95 -9.99 0.02
C VAL A 162 5.82 -10.97 0.32
N TYR A 163 4.94 -11.20 -0.66
CA TYR A 163 3.63 -11.82 -0.45
C TYR A 163 3.62 -13.36 -0.53
N HIS A 164 4.70 -14.00 -0.99
CA HIS A 164 4.79 -15.45 -0.96
C HIS A 164 6.24 -15.95 -0.99
N GLN A 165 6.41 -17.26 -0.75
CA GLN A 165 7.70 -17.90 -0.54
C GLN A 165 8.69 -17.73 -1.70
N HIS A 166 8.21 -17.69 -2.95
CA HIS A 166 9.09 -17.50 -4.12
C HIS A 166 9.73 -16.11 -4.10
N VAL A 167 8.94 -15.06 -3.90
CA VAL A 167 9.43 -13.66 -3.80
C VAL A 167 10.40 -13.53 -2.61
N ALA A 168 10.07 -14.12 -1.47
CA ALA A 168 10.95 -14.12 -0.30
C ALA A 168 12.29 -14.83 -0.57
N SER A 169 12.26 -15.93 -1.34
CA SER A 169 13.46 -16.67 -1.73
C SER A 169 14.33 -15.87 -2.70
N GLU A 170 13.75 -15.24 -3.70
CA GLU A 170 14.49 -14.38 -4.65
C GLU A 170 15.12 -13.19 -3.94
N ALA A 171 14.35 -12.48 -3.10
CA ALA A 171 14.84 -11.38 -2.30
C ALA A 171 16.02 -11.83 -1.40
N LYS A 172 15.89 -12.98 -0.74
CA LYS A 172 16.96 -13.55 0.08
C LYS A 172 18.24 -13.80 -0.74
N ILE A 173 18.12 -14.47 -1.89
CA ILE A 173 19.28 -14.81 -2.74
C ILE A 173 20.06 -13.55 -3.12
N ILE A 174 19.35 -12.50 -3.54
CA ILE A 174 20.00 -11.25 -3.94
C ILE A 174 20.61 -10.52 -2.74
N LEU A 175 19.91 -10.47 -1.61
CA LEU A 175 20.46 -9.85 -0.40
C LEU A 175 21.73 -10.55 0.09
N LEU A 176 21.83 -11.87 -0.06
CA LEU A 176 23.04 -12.66 0.28
C LEU A 176 24.27 -12.30 -0.59
N GLU A 177 24.11 -11.65 -1.72
CA GLU A 177 25.25 -11.11 -2.48
C GLU A 177 25.92 -9.92 -1.77
N ALA A 178 25.19 -9.24 -0.90
CA ALA A 178 25.64 -8.03 -0.22
C ALA A 178 25.76 -8.18 1.30
N LEU A 179 25.04 -9.11 1.92
CA LEU A 179 24.90 -9.28 3.36
C LEU A 179 25.28 -10.71 3.80
N PRO A 180 25.83 -10.89 5.02
CA PRO A 180 26.06 -12.23 5.58
C PRO A 180 24.76 -12.99 5.81
N ASP A 181 24.83 -14.32 5.80
CA ASP A 181 23.69 -15.21 6.05
C ASP A 181 22.98 -14.92 7.38
N GLU A 182 23.76 -14.66 8.43
CA GLU A 182 23.30 -14.40 9.78
C GLU A 182 22.85 -12.91 9.97
N TYR A 183 22.84 -12.11 8.91
CA TYR A 183 22.45 -10.71 9.03
C TYR A 183 21.00 -10.60 9.53
N GLU A 184 20.80 -9.87 10.62
CA GLU A 184 19.48 -9.70 11.23
C GLU A 184 18.64 -8.69 10.46
N ILE A 185 17.48 -9.13 9.98
CA ILE A 185 16.46 -8.32 9.35
C ILE A 185 15.18 -8.34 10.19
N TYR A 186 14.31 -7.36 9.97
CA TYR A 186 12.99 -7.36 10.59
C TYR A 186 11.96 -7.87 9.58
N TYR A 187 11.30 -8.95 9.96
CA TYR A 187 10.13 -9.47 9.28
C TYR A 187 8.88 -8.84 9.89
N VAL A 188 8.14 -8.10 9.07
CA VAL A 188 6.99 -7.30 9.48
C VAL A 188 5.75 -7.86 8.83
N HIS A 189 4.80 -8.29 9.65
CA HIS A 189 3.58 -8.92 9.21
C HIS A 189 2.37 -8.26 9.87
N HIS A 190 1.31 -7.99 9.09
CA HIS A 190 0.05 -7.39 9.51
C HIS A 190 0.19 -6.09 10.33
N LEU A 191 1.11 -5.21 9.91
CA LEU A 191 1.40 -3.98 10.63
C LEU A 191 0.14 -3.11 10.79
N ALA A 192 -0.09 -2.59 12.00
CA ALA A 192 -1.26 -1.82 12.42
C ALA A 192 -2.58 -2.62 12.51
N LEU A 193 -2.57 -3.93 12.33
CA LEU A 193 -3.71 -4.83 12.55
C LEU A 193 -3.67 -5.46 13.96
N PRO A 194 -4.76 -6.09 14.44
CA PRO A 194 -4.80 -6.71 15.76
C PRO A 194 -3.77 -7.83 15.98
N ASP A 195 -3.36 -8.49 14.92
CA ASP A 195 -2.38 -9.59 14.87
C ASP A 195 -1.01 -9.14 14.36
N GLU A 196 -0.70 -7.84 14.51
CA GLU A 196 0.62 -7.26 14.18
C GLU A 196 1.76 -8.07 14.77
N SER A 197 2.73 -8.43 13.93
CA SER A 197 3.95 -9.13 14.34
C SER A 197 5.18 -8.50 13.68
N ILE A 198 6.16 -8.15 14.51
CA ILE A 198 7.48 -7.69 14.06
C ILE A 198 8.52 -8.61 14.70
N ARG A 199 9.24 -9.37 13.88
CA ARG A 199 10.24 -10.35 14.33
C ARG A 199 11.60 -10.00 13.76
N ARG A 200 12.65 -10.15 14.57
CA ARG A 200 14.03 -10.16 14.07
C ARG A 200 14.36 -11.59 13.67
N ILE A 201 14.79 -11.77 12.46
CA ILE A 201 15.17 -13.07 11.92
C ILE A 201 16.50 -12.93 11.18
N PRO A 202 17.36 -13.97 11.17
CA PRO A 202 18.52 -13.98 10.29
C PRO A 202 18.06 -14.11 8.83
N LEU A 203 18.80 -13.47 7.92
CA LEU A 203 18.46 -13.41 6.50
C LEU A 203 18.23 -14.80 5.86
N PHE A 204 19.03 -15.81 6.26
CA PHE A 204 18.88 -17.16 5.72
C PHE A 204 17.54 -17.83 6.06
N GLU A 205 16.79 -17.33 7.04
CA GLU A 205 15.47 -17.85 7.43
C GLU A 205 14.30 -17.17 6.71
N LEU A 206 14.54 -16.16 5.87
CA LEU A 206 13.49 -15.35 5.26
C LEU A 206 12.47 -16.22 4.49
N ASP A 207 12.90 -17.12 3.63
CA ASP A 207 12.03 -17.96 2.81
C ASP A 207 11.47 -19.19 3.56
N ARG A 208 11.79 -19.33 4.85
CA ARG A 208 11.24 -20.39 5.73
C ARG A 208 10.01 -19.92 6.50
N GLN A 209 9.67 -18.61 6.42
CA GLN A 209 8.49 -18.08 7.05
C GLN A 209 7.24 -18.67 6.39
N ARG A 210 6.22 -19.00 7.21
CA ARG A 210 5.00 -19.70 6.75
C ARG A 210 3.77 -18.82 6.68
N ASP A 211 3.89 -17.61 7.19
CA ASP A 211 2.83 -16.60 7.29
C ASP A 211 3.01 -15.46 6.30
N LEU A 212 3.69 -15.72 5.18
CA LEU A 212 3.87 -14.78 4.09
C LEU A 212 2.54 -14.50 3.38
N ASP A 213 2.19 -13.23 3.27
CA ASP A 213 1.04 -12.74 2.51
C ASP A 213 1.26 -11.31 2.01
N HIS A 214 0.26 -10.73 1.37
CA HIS A 214 0.30 -9.38 0.80
C HIS A 214 0.44 -8.24 1.82
N LEU A 215 0.37 -8.53 3.12
CA LEU A 215 0.63 -7.58 4.22
C LEU A 215 1.99 -7.83 4.89
N THR A 216 2.86 -8.57 4.21
CA THR A 216 4.22 -8.82 4.65
C THR A 216 5.18 -7.82 4.02
N SER A 217 6.05 -7.24 4.85
CA SER A 217 7.16 -6.40 4.43
C SER A 217 8.41 -6.68 5.27
N LEU A 218 9.56 -6.21 4.81
CA LEU A 218 10.82 -6.34 5.53
C LEU A 218 11.40 -4.98 5.85
N PHE A 219 12.11 -4.87 6.96
CA PHE A 219 13.05 -3.77 7.18
C PHE A 219 14.46 -4.35 7.30
N ILE A 220 15.34 -3.86 6.48
CA ILE A 220 16.75 -4.27 6.41
C ILE A 220 17.57 -3.06 6.85
N PRO A 221 18.16 -3.08 8.06
CA PRO A 221 19.09 -2.03 8.48
C PRO A 221 20.26 -1.92 7.51
N ARG A 222 20.83 -0.71 7.39
CA ARG A 222 22.03 -0.51 6.58
C ARG A 222 23.19 -1.36 7.11
N PHE A 223 23.88 -2.05 6.22
CA PHE A 223 25.09 -2.77 6.56
C PHE A 223 26.26 -1.77 6.73
N VAL A 224 26.81 -1.72 7.91
CA VAL A 224 27.90 -0.81 8.28
C VAL A 224 29.19 -1.59 8.45
#